data_ae5b7291a2dca5a983bc4720f505a5a5
#
_entry.id   ae5b7291a2dca5a983bc4720f505a5a5
#
_cell.length_a   1.000
_cell.length_b   1.000
_cell.length_c   1.000
_cell.angle_alpha   90.00
_cell.angle_beta   90.00
_cell.angle_gamma   90.00
#
_symmetry.space_group_name_H-M   'P 1'
#
loop_
_entity.id
_entity.type
_entity.pdbx_description
1 polymer ?
#
loop_
_entity_poly.entity_id
_entity_poly.type
_entity_poly.pdbx_seq_one_letter_code
_entity_poly.pdbx_strand_id
1 'polypeptide(L)'
;MNKVSTVSRYVLGLIYLIFGLNGIFQFFPMPPLPESAMGFLGGLMSASYFFPFLKGTEILMSILLLSGFAVPFALIVLAPITINILLFHTILTPGLQNAALPVAMVLLSIAATYNYWPTFKLLFAKK
;
A
#
# COMPACT_ATOMS: atom_id res chain seq x y z
N MET A 1 9.30 7.57 20.88
CA MET A 1 9.25 7.10 19.51
C MET A 1 9.54 8.26 18.55
N ASN A 2 10.09 7.94 17.39
CA ASN A 2 10.39 8.97 16.40
C ASN A 2 9.09 9.53 15.81
N LYS A 3 8.96 10.86 15.79
CA LYS A 3 7.75 11.51 15.31
C LYS A 3 7.53 11.33 13.81
N VAL A 4 8.62 11.34 13.03
CA VAL A 4 8.52 11.15 11.59
C VAL A 4 7.98 9.74 11.29
N SER A 5 8.48 8.74 12.00
CA SER A 5 8.01 7.37 11.84
C SER A 5 6.54 7.23 12.22
N THR A 6 6.13 7.86 13.33
CA THR A 6 4.74 7.81 13.79
C THR A 6 3.80 8.49 12.80
N VAL A 7 4.17 9.69 12.34
CA VAL A 7 3.35 10.41 11.35
C VAL A 7 3.27 9.61 10.05
N SER A 8 4.38 9.03 9.61
CA SER A 8 4.41 8.21 8.39
C SER A 8 3.46 7.04 8.49
N ARG A 9 3.39 6.40 9.64
CA ARG A 9 2.46 5.29 9.87
C ARG A 9 1.00 5.74 9.70
N TYR A 10 0.64 6.87 10.30
CA TYR A 10 -0.73 7.39 10.19
C TYR A 10 -1.07 7.82 8.77
N VAL A 11 -0.15 8.51 8.10
CA VAL A 11 -0.39 8.96 6.72
C VAL A 11 -0.54 7.76 5.80
N LEU A 12 0.33 6.77 5.92
CA LEU A 12 0.24 5.56 5.11
C LEU A 12 -1.08 4.82 5.36
N GLY A 13 -1.48 4.73 6.63
CA GLY A 13 -2.74 4.10 6.98
C GLY A 13 -3.93 4.81 6.36
N LEU A 14 -3.94 6.15 6.36
CA LEU A 14 -5.01 6.93 5.74
C LEU A 14 -5.04 6.72 4.23
N ILE A 15 -3.87 6.69 3.58
CA ILE A 15 -3.80 6.46 2.14
C ILE A 15 -4.44 5.11 1.79
N TYR A 16 -4.05 4.04 2.49
CA TYR A 16 -4.58 2.72 2.21
C TYR A 16 -6.06 2.60 2.56
N LEU A 17 -6.51 3.28 3.62
CA LEU A 17 -7.93 3.26 3.97
C LEU A 17 -8.76 3.93 2.89
N ILE A 18 -8.34 5.12 2.45
CA ILE A 18 -9.08 5.87 1.43
C ILE A 18 -9.12 5.09 0.12
N PHE A 19 -7.98 4.60 -0.36
CA PHE A 19 -7.95 3.90 -1.63
C PHE A 19 -8.57 2.50 -1.54
N GLY A 20 -8.44 1.83 -0.39
CA GLY A 20 -9.09 0.56 -0.18
C GLY A 20 -10.62 0.69 -0.24
N LEU A 21 -11.16 1.69 0.47
CA LEU A 21 -12.60 1.95 0.45
C LEU A 21 -13.06 2.41 -0.92
N ASN A 22 -12.28 3.25 -1.59
CA ASN A 22 -12.63 3.69 -2.93
C ASN A 22 -12.68 2.52 -3.93
N GLY A 23 -11.83 1.53 -3.74
CA GLY A 23 -11.84 0.35 -4.59
C GLY A 23 -13.12 -0.47 -4.48
N ILE A 24 -13.82 -0.37 -3.33
CA ILE A 24 -15.07 -1.09 -3.10
C ILE A 24 -16.28 -0.19 -3.42
N PHE A 25 -16.27 1.06 -2.91
CA PHE A 25 -17.42 1.95 -2.99
C PHE A 25 -17.35 2.97 -4.13
N GLN A 26 -16.18 3.15 -4.71
CA GLN A 26 -15.95 4.05 -5.85
C GLN A 26 -16.44 5.48 -5.59
N PHE A 27 -15.91 6.09 -4.51
CA PHE A 27 -16.26 7.46 -4.13
C PHE A 27 -15.83 8.49 -5.17
N PHE A 28 -14.71 8.27 -5.82
CA PHE A 28 -14.20 9.18 -6.84
C PHE A 28 -13.73 8.35 -8.04
N PRO A 29 -13.86 8.94 -9.25
CA PRO A 29 -13.48 8.23 -10.45
C PRO A 29 -11.97 8.08 -10.58
N MET A 30 -11.55 6.97 -11.18
CA MET A 30 -10.15 6.78 -11.51
C MET A 30 -9.86 7.36 -12.89
N PRO A 31 -8.69 7.98 -13.10
CA PRO A 31 -8.35 8.51 -14.41
C PRO A 31 -8.22 7.38 -15.44
N PRO A 32 -8.40 7.71 -16.74
CA PRO A 32 -8.20 6.71 -17.79
C PRO A 32 -6.78 6.16 -17.76
N LEU A 33 -6.65 4.87 -18.06
CA LEU A 33 -5.36 4.17 -18.01
C LEU A 33 -4.90 3.80 -19.43
N PRO A 34 -3.57 3.73 -19.65
CA PRO A 34 -3.04 3.19 -20.90
C PRO A 34 -3.47 1.74 -21.12
N GLU A 35 -3.41 1.29 -22.37
CA GLU A 35 -3.83 -0.04 -22.74
C GLU A 35 -3.08 -1.13 -21.94
N SER A 36 -1.78 -0.96 -21.73
CA SER A 36 -0.99 -1.93 -20.98
C SER A 36 -1.48 -2.08 -19.54
N ALA A 37 -1.84 -0.95 -18.92
CA ALA A 37 -2.38 -0.97 -17.55
C ALA A 37 -3.77 -1.57 -17.52
N MET A 38 -4.60 -1.26 -18.51
CA MET A 38 -5.94 -1.83 -18.62
C MET A 38 -5.90 -3.33 -18.79
N GLY A 39 -4.94 -3.85 -19.56
CA GLY A 39 -4.77 -5.28 -19.75
C GLY A 39 -4.43 -5.99 -18.44
N PHE A 40 -3.53 -5.39 -17.67
CA PHE A 40 -3.13 -5.95 -16.37
C PHE A 40 -4.31 -5.95 -15.39
N LEU A 41 -4.97 -4.81 -15.23
CA LEU A 41 -6.11 -4.70 -14.33
C LEU A 41 -7.28 -5.57 -14.78
N GLY A 42 -7.55 -5.63 -16.10
CA GLY A 42 -8.61 -6.46 -16.61
C GLY A 42 -8.38 -7.94 -16.31
N GLY A 43 -7.12 -8.37 -16.40
CA GLY A 43 -6.76 -9.75 -16.03
C GLY A 43 -7.02 -10.03 -14.56
N LEU A 44 -6.66 -9.10 -13.68
CA LEU A 44 -6.91 -9.24 -12.24
C LEU A 44 -8.41 -9.21 -11.93
N MET A 45 -9.14 -8.31 -12.60
CA MET A 45 -10.58 -8.17 -12.37
C MET A 45 -11.37 -9.36 -12.88
N SER A 46 -10.82 -10.11 -13.83
CA SER A 46 -11.48 -11.33 -14.34
C SER A 46 -11.56 -12.43 -13.27
N ALA A 47 -10.69 -12.38 -12.27
CA ALA A 47 -10.78 -13.28 -11.12
C ALA A 47 -11.76 -12.65 -10.11
N SER A 48 -12.91 -13.28 -9.92
CA SER A 48 -14.01 -12.69 -9.14
C SER A 48 -13.66 -12.40 -7.69
N TYR A 49 -12.64 -13.05 -7.14
CA TYR A 49 -12.28 -12.90 -5.72
C TYR A 49 -11.14 -11.91 -5.49
N PHE A 50 -10.35 -11.60 -6.54
CA PHE A 50 -9.05 -10.96 -6.31
C PHE A 50 -9.17 -9.53 -5.77
N PHE A 51 -9.96 -8.68 -6.43
CA PHE A 51 -10.09 -7.30 -5.97
C PHE A 51 -10.77 -7.18 -4.60
N PRO A 52 -11.87 -7.90 -4.33
CA PRO A 52 -12.40 -7.88 -2.96
C PRO A 52 -11.39 -8.34 -1.92
N PHE A 53 -10.60 -9.36 -2.22
CA PHE A 53 -9.55 -9.84 -1.34
C PHE A 53 -8.48 -8.78 -1.13
N LEU A 54 -7.98 -8.19 -2.22
CA LEU A 54 -6.93 -7.17 -2.15
C LEU A 54 -7.40 -5.94 -1.37
N LYS A 55 -8.59 -5.42 -1.71
CA LYS A 55 -9.11 -4.21 -1.06
C LYS A 55 -9.47 -4.47 0.39
N GLY A 56 -10.02 -5.63 0.70
CA GLY A 56 -10.26 -6.02 2.07
C GLY A 56 -8.99 -6.10 2.89
N THR A 57 -7.92 -6.65 2.29
CA THR A 57 -6.62 -6.71 2.94
C THR A 57 -6.07 -5.32 3.20
N GLU A 58 -6.14 -4.42 2.21
CA GLU A 58 -5.67 -3.05 2.37
C GLU A 58 -6.42 -2.33 3.48
N ILE A 59 -7.75 -2.48 3.53
CA ILE A 59 -8.56 -1.86 4.57
C ILE A 59 -8.20 -2.40 5.95
N LEU A 60 -8.11 -3.72 6.09
CA LEU A 60 -7.77 -4.34 7.38
C LEU A 60 -6.40 -3.88 7.87
N MET A 61 -5.40 -3.90 6.98
CA MET A 61 -4.05 -3.48 7.37
C MET A 61 -4.01 -1.99 7.69
N SER A 62 -4.79 -1.17 7.00
CA SER A 62 -4.86 0.26 7.30
C SER A 62 -5.44 0.51 8.69
N ILE A 63 -6.43 -0.28 9.09
CA ILE A 63 -7.00 -0.17 10.43
C ILE A 63 -5.92 -0.51 11.47
N LEU A 64 -5.11 -1.52 11.22
CA LEU A 64 -4.01 -1.87 12.12
C LEU A 64 -3.00 -0.74 12.22
N LEU A 65 -2.65 -0.11 11.08
CA LEU A 65 -1.71 1.01 11.08
C LEU A 65 -2.26 2.19 11.87
N LEU A 66 -3.54 2.50 11.72
CA LEU A 66 -4.16 3.64 12.39
C LEU A 66 -4.37 3.38 13.88
N SER A 67 -4.72 2.15 14.24
CA SER A 67 -4.96 1.79 15.64
C SER A 67 -3.69 1.59 16.45
N GLY A 68 -2.58 1.31 15.77
CA GLY A 68 -1.32 1.00 16.45
C GLY A 68 -1.20 -0.45 16.89
N PHE A 69 -2.16 -1.30 16.53
CA PHE A 69 -2.13 -2.72 16.88
C PHE A 69 -1.50 -3.53 15.75
N ALA A 70 -0.55 -4.40 16.09
CA ALA A 70 0.12 -5.29 15.14
C ALA A 70 0.70 -4.54 13.93
N VAL A 71 1.27 -3.35 14.17
CA VAL A 71 1.81 -2.51 13.10
C VAL A 71 2.90 -3.23 12.28
N PRO A 72 3.87 -3.94 12.89
CA PRO A 72 4.86 -4.65 12.09
C PRO A 72 4.25 -5.66 11.12
N PHE A 73 3.22 -6.38 11.56
CA PHE A 73 2.51 -7.32 10.69
C PHE A 73 1.87 -6.60 9.51
N ALA A 74 1.20 -5.47 9.78
CA ALA A 74 0.56 -4.69 8.73
C ALA A 74 1.58 -4.17 7.71
N LEU A 75 2.72 -3.69 8.17
CA LEU A 75 3.77 -3.20 7.28
C LEU A 75 4.33 -4.32 6.40
N ILE A 76 4.47 -5.52 6.93
CA ILE A 76 4.95 -6.68 6.16
C ILE A 76 3.94 -7.05 5.08
N VAL A 77 2.65 -7.12 5.43
CA VAL A 77 1.61 -7.49 4.48
C VAL A 77 1.50 -6.45 3.36
N LEU A 78 1.60 -5.16 3.71
CA LEU A 78 1.48 -4.09 2.73
C LEU A 78 2.74 -3.88 1.88
N ALA A 79 3.90 -4.36 2.32
CA ALA A 79 5.15 -4.13 1.58
C ALA A 79 5.09 -4.61 0.13
N PRO A 80 4.73 -5.87 -0.17
CA PRO A 80 4.64 -6.30 -1.58
C PRO A 80 3.55 -5.56 -2.34
N ILE A 81 2.46 -5.20 -1.67
CA ILE A 81 1.38 -4.44 -2.31
C ILE A 81 1.89 -3.05 -2.69
N THR A 82 2.60 -2.38 -1.78
CA THR A 82 3.18 -1.05 -2.05
C THR A 82 4.18 -1.12 -3.20
N ILE A 83 5.04 -2.14 -3.22
CA ILE A 83 6.02 -2.31 -4.29
C ILE A 83 5.30 -2.53 -5.62
N ASN A 84 4.25 -3.33 -5.64
CA ASN A 84 3.49 -3.58 -6.86
C ASN A 84 2.80 -2.30 -7.36
N ILE A 85 2.28 -1.49 -6.44
CA ILE A 85 1.68 -0.20 -6.81
C ILE A 85 2.73 0.69 -7.46
N LEU A 86 3.95 0.73 -6.91
CA LEU A 86 5.04 1.50 -7.50
C LEU A 86 5.38 0.99 -8.89
N LEU A 87 5.52 -0.32 -9.06
CA LEU A 87 5.85 -0.92 -10.36
C LEU A 87 4.74 -0.63 -11.38
N PHE A 88 3.49 -0.76 -10.96
CA PHE A 88 2.36 -0.47 -11.85
C PHE A 88 2.42 0.96 -12.36
N HIS A 89 2.65 1.93 -11.46
CA HIS A 89 2.64 3.35 -11.82
C HIS A 89 3.93 3.84 -12.46
N THR A 90 5.00 3.05 -12.45
CA THR A 90 6.24 3.44 -13.14
C THR A 90 6.41 2.71 -14.45
N ILE A 91 5.93 1.48 -14.55
CA ILE A 91 6.13 0.66 -15.75
C ILE A 91 4.91 0.70 -16.67
N LEU A 92 3.70 0.52 -16.11
CA LEU A 92 2.48 0.43 -16.90
C LEU A 92 1.81 1.77 -17.14
N THR A 93 2.01 2.75 -16.25
CA THR A 93 1.49 4.11 -16.43
C THR A 93 2.62 5.10 -16.24
N PRO A 94 3.63 5.11 -17.15
CA PRO A 94 4.81 5.96 -16.94
C PRO A 94 4.44 7.43 -16.89
N GLY A 95 5.20 8.17 -16.10
CA GLY A 95 5.01 9.59 -15.90
C GLY A 95 5.28 9.97 -14.46
N LEU A 96 5.95 11.11 -14.27
CA LEU A 96 6.32 11.57 -12.94
C LEU A 96 5.10 11.75 -12.04
N GLN A 97 4.03 12.33 -12.59
CA GLN A 97 2.81 12.57 -11.82
C GLN A 97 2.14 11.26 -11.38
N ASN A 98 2.29 10.19 -12.16
CA ASN A 98 1.72 8.90 -11.80
C ASN A 98 2.55 8.17 -10.75
N ALA A 99 3.86 8.45 -10.70
CA ALA A 99 4.76 7.79 -9.77
C ALA A 99 4.86 8.52 -8.42
N ALA A 100 4.40 9.77 -8.34
CA ALA A 100 4.61 10.60 -7.15
C ALA A 100 4.02 9.97 -5.88
N LEU A 101 2.74 9.59 -5.93
CA LEU A 101 2.10 8.99 -4.75
C LEU A 101 2.69 7.61 -4.41
N PRO A 102 2.89 6.70 -5.37
CA PRO A 102 3.53 5.42 -5.03
C PRO A 102 4.92 5.56 -4.44
N VAL A 103 5.74 6.49 -4.93
CA VAL A 103 7.05 6.74 -4.34
C VAL A 103 6.89 7.22 -2.90
N ALA A 104 5.95 8.15 -2.67
CA ALA A 104 5.68 8.63 -1.32
C ALA A 104 5.25 7.47 -0.41
N MET A 105 4.44 6.55 -0.90
CA MET A 105 3.99 5.39 -0.11
C MET A 105 5.16 4.49 0.28
N VAL A 106 6.11 4.27 -0.64
CA VAL A 106 7.30 3.49 -0.31
C VAL A 106 8.13 4.18 0.77
N LEU A 107 8.35 5.49 0.61
CA LEU A 107 9.11 6.25 1.60
C LEU A 107 8.42 6.27 2.96
N LEU A 108 7.09 6.41 2.98
CA LEU A 108 6.32 6.36 4.22
C LEU A 108 6.42 4.99 4.89
N SER A 109 6.40 3.92 4.09
CA SER A 109 6.55 2.57 4.62
C SER A 109 7.91 2.38 5.28
N ILE A 110 8.97 2.86 4.62
CA ILE A 110 10.32 2.77 5.17
C ILE A 110 10.42 3.58 6.46
N ALA A 111 9.91 4.81 6.44
CA ALA A 111 9.94 5.67 7.63
C ALA A 111 9.14 5.07 8.78
N ALA A 112 7.97 4.50 8.49
CA ALA A 112 7.15 3.86 9.53
C ALA A 112 7.85 2.66 10.17
N THR A 113 8.70 1.97 9.41
CA THR A 113 9.45 0.82 9.91
C THR A 113 10.45 1.21 11.01
N TYR A 114 10.90 2.47 11.01
CA TYR A 114 11.94 2.91 11.92
C TYR A 114 11.60 2.65 13.40
N ASN A 115 10.38 3.02 13.84
CA ASN A 115 9.97 2.80 15.22
C ASN A 115 9.86 1.32 15.58
N TYR A 116 9.69 0.46 14.58
CA TYR A 116 9.47 -0.97 14.78
C TYR A 116 10.66 -1.80 14.36
N TRP A 117 11.81 -1.16 14.10
CA TRP A 117 13.01 -1.87 13.67
C TRP A 117 13.44 -2.97 14.62
N PRO A 118 13.37 -2.80 15.96
CA PRO A 118 13.71 -3.90 16.87
C PRO A 118 12.91 -5.19 16.62
N THR A 119 11.67 -5.05 16.17
CA THR A 119 10.84 -6.21 15.81
C THR A 119 11.25 -6.77 14.46
N PHE A 120 11.43 -5.88 13.46
CA PHE A 120 11.77 -6.30 12.10
C PHE A 120 13.13 -6.99 12.04
N LYS A 121 14.09 -6.52 12.80
CA LYS A 121 15.42 -7.10 12.73
C LYS A 121 15.44 -8.55 13.19
N LEU A 122 14.46 -8.98 13.98
CA LEU A 122 14.35 -10.37 14.38
C LEU A 122 14.03 -11.29 13.22
N LEU A 123 13.40 -10.77 12.16
CA LEU A 123 13.10 -11.54 10.97
C LEU A 123 14.37 -11.93 10.20
N PHE A 124 15.43 -11.18 10.40
CA PHE A 124 16.71 -11.44 9.75
C PHE A 124 17.70 -12.12 10.70
N ALA A 125 17.24 -12.52 11.87
CA ALA A 125 18.08 -13.20 12.84
C ALA A 125 18.54 -14.53 12.27
N LYS A 126 19.82 -14.79 12.42
CA LYS A 126 20.41 -16.03 11.95
C LYS A 126 20.04 -17.13 12.93
N LYS A 127 19.12 -18.02 12.47
CA LYS A 127 18.72 -19.16 13.24
C LYS A 127 17.24 -19.34 13.36
#